data_4948cdd29e3de0a80daed4eca955d78f
#
_entry.id   4948cdd29e3de0a80daed4eca955d78f
#
_cell.length_a   1.000
_cell.length_b   1.000
_cell.length_c   1.000
_cell.angle_alpha   90.00
_cell.angle_beta   90.00
_cell.angle_gamma   90.00
#
_symmetry.space_group_name_H-M   'P 1'
#
loop_
_entity.id
_entity.type
_entity.pdbx_description
1 polymer ?
#
loop_
_entity_poly.entity_id
_entity_poly.type
_entity_poly.pdbx_seq_one_letter_code
_entity_poly.pdbx_strand_id
1 'polypeptide(L)'
;GAIKNISIGIASSAGKAWIHSAGKTEDTEKLWSSLPAQDDFLESMAEAAKAIAAHCGERILYISVMNNLSVDCDCDAHPEPPRMGDIGILASLDPVALDKACVDMVYASPDPGKSHLIERMESRHGIHTLEHAEAIGLGSQQYRLVELK
;
A
#
# COMPACT_ATOMS: atom_id res chain seq x y z
N GLY A 1 -0.58 2.94 1.96
CA GLY A 1 0.31 2.20 2.85
C GLY A 1 1.78 2.37 2.51
N ALA A 2 2.64 1.85 3.38
CA ALA A 2 4.09 1.96 3.24
C ALA A 2 4.59 1.26 1.97
N ILE A 3 4.10 0.07 1.67
CA ILE A 3 4.48 -0.72 0.48
C ILE A 3 4.21 0.08 -0.80
N LYS A 4 3.00 0.64 -0.96
CA LYS A 4 2.68 1.48 -2.11
C LYS A 4 3.56 2.73 -2.17
N ASN A 5 3.84 3.37 -1.04
CA ASN A 5 4.61 4.60 -0.98
C ASN A 5 6.05 4.39 -1.47
N ILE A 6 6.74 3.35 -0.96
CA ILE A 6 8.14 3.06 -1.35
C ILE A 6 8.28 2.38 -2.71
N SER A 7 7.19 1.98 -3.36
CA SER A 7 7.17 1.47 -4.73
C SER A 7 6.72 2.55 -5.72
N ILE A 8 5.42 2.63 -5.96
CA ILE A 8 4.82 3.57 -6.92
C ILE A 8 5.05 5.03 -6.48
N GLY A 9 4.98 5.30 -5.16
CA GLY A 9 5.04 6.67 -4.65
C GLY A 9 6.33 7.39 -5.03
N ILE A 10 7.48 6.73 -4.91
CA ILE A 10 8.80 7.31 -5.17
C ILE A 10 9.33 7.03 -6.57
N ALA A 11 8.64 6.21 -7.37
CA ALA A 11 9.11 5.84 -8.71
C ALA A 11 9.09 7.02 -9.69
N SER A 12 10.02 7.02 -10.63
CA SER A 12 9.97 7.91 -11.82
C SER A 12 8.72 7.61 -12.67
N SER A 13 8.40 8.48 -13.61
CA SER A 13 7.25 8.25 -14.51
C SER A 13 7.34 6.92 -15.25
N ALA A 14 8.51 6.56 -15.78
CA ALA A 14 8.76 5.27 -16.42
C ALA A 14 8.63 4.11 -15.42
N GLY A 15 9.18 4.26 -14.20
CA GLY A 15 9.04 3.28 -13.13
C GLY A 15 7.59 3.07 -12.68
N LYS A 16 6.80 4.15 -12.62
CA LYS A 16 5.36 4.03 -12.34
C LYS A 16 4.64 3.24 -13.43
N ALA A 17 4.93 3.50 -14.71
CA ALA A 17 4.35 2.74 -15.82
C ALA A 17 4.77 1.26 -15.75
N TRP A 18 6.03 0.98 -15.46
CA TRP A 18 6.57 -0.38 -15.30
C TRP A 18 5.85 -1.15 -14.18
N ILE A 19 5.74 -0.57 -12.99
CA ILE A 19 5.07 -1.20 -11.84
C ILE A 19 3.58 -1.42 -12.12
N HIS A 20 2.87 -0.40 -12.63
CA HIS A 20 1.43 -0.52 -12.90
C HIS A 20 1.10 -1.53 -14.01
N SER A 21 2.00 -1.72 -14.95
CA SER A 21 1.83 -2.68 -16.04
C SER A 21 2.38 -4.07 -15.73
N ALA A 22 2.88 -4.31 -14.51
CA ALA A 22 3.59 -5.53 -14.15
C ALA A 22 4.68 -5.89 -15.18
N GLY A 23 5.55 -4.93 -15.48
CA GLY A 23 6.68 -5.10 -16.35
C GLY A 23 6.40 -5.11 -17.86
N LYS A 24 5.20 -4.72 -18.32
CA LYS A 24 4.86 -4.74 -19.76
C LYS A 24 5.31 -3.50 -20.51
N THR A 25 5.38 -2.34 -19.85
CA THR A 25 5.78 -1.07 -20.49
C THR A 25 6.34 -0.05 -19.50
N GLU A 26 7.33 0.72 -19.96
CA GLU A 26 7.83 1.93 -19.28
C GLU A 26 7.21 3.21 -19.87
N ASP A 27 6.40 3.07 -20.93
CA ASP A 27 5.77 4.17 -21.65
C ASP A 27 4.45 4.55 -20.97
N THR A 28 4.38 5.76 -20.44
CA THR A 28 3.19 6.28 -19.74
C THR A 28 1.98 6.44 -20.66
N GLU A 29 2.19 6.66 -21.97
CA GLU A 29 1.09 6.76 -22.93
C GLU A 29 0.45 5.40 -23.20
N LYS A 30 1.24 4.31 -23.12
CA LYS A 30 0.78 2.93 -23.31
C LYS A 30 0.28 2.26 -22.04
N LEU A 31 0.44 2.88 -20.87
CA LEU A 31 0.10 2.30 -19.58
C LEU A 31 -1.33 1.75 -19.56
N TRP A 32 -2.30 2.58 -19.94
CA TRP A 32 -3.72 2.22 -19.85
C TRP A 32 -4.14 1.09 -20.79
N SER A 33 -3.41 0.88 -21.86
CA SER A 33 -3.61 -0.26 -22.78
C SER A 33 -2.83 -1.51 -22.39
N SER A 34 -1.99 -1.42 -21.37
CA SER A 34 -1.05 -2.47 -20.95
C SER A 34 -1.31 -2.96 -19.52
N LEU A 35 -2.47 -2.66 -18.96
CA LEU A 35 -2.80 -3.06 -17.59
C LEU A 35 -2.81 -4.59 -17.45
N PRO A 36 -2.22 -5.13 -16.36
CA PRO A 36 -2.19 -6.55 -16.06
C PRO A 36 -3.49 -7.02 -15.37
N ALA A 37 -3.54 -8.30 -14.99
CA ALA A 37 -4.50 -8.74 -13.99
C ALA A 37 -4.24 -8.01 -12.64
N GLN A 38 -5.28 -7.93 -11.81
CA GLN A 38 -5.20 -7.18 -10.55
C GLN A 38 -4.08 -7.70 -9.65
N ASP A 39 -3.96 -9.02 -9.50
CA ASP A 39 -2.95 -9.62 -8.62
C ASP A 39 -1.52 -9.39 -9.15
N ASP A 40 -1.29 -9.51 -10.45
CA ASP A 40 0.02 -9.21 -11.06
C ASP A 40 0.47 -7.77 -10.75
N PHE A 41 -0.46 -6.81 -10.76
CA PHE A 41 -0.18 -5.43 -10.38
C PHE A 41 0.21 -5.32 -8.89
N LEU A 42 -0.54 -5.98 -8.00
CA LEU A 42 -0.28 -5.96 -6.56
C LEU A 42 1.07 -6.61 -6.23
N GLU A 43 1.40 -7.71 -6.90
CA GLU A 43 2.68 -8.39 -6.79
C GLU A 43 3.85 -7.53 -7.27
N SER A 44 3.71 -6.93 -8.46
CA SER A 44 4.72 -6.01 -8.99
C SER A 44 5.00 -4.82 -8.06
N MET A 45 3.97 -4.32 -7.39
CA MET A 45 4.12 -3.25 -6.39
C MET A 45 4.92 -3.73 -5.17
N ALA A 46 4.65 -4.93 -4.67
CA ALA A 46 5.39 -5.52 -3.55
C ALA A 46 6.86 -5.82 -3.91
N GLU A 47 7.11 -6.32 -5.12
CA GLU A 47 8.48 -6.59 -5.63
C GLU A 47 9.30 -5.30 -5.76
N ALA A 48 8.70 -4.23 -6.29
CA ALA A 48 9.35 -2.92 -6.37
C ALA A 48 9.66 -2.37 -4.97
N ALA A 49 8.75 -2.52 -4.01
CA ALA A 49 8.98 -2.14 -2.61
C ALA A 49 10.14 -2.93 -2.01
N LYS A 50 10.22 -4.24 -2.27
CA LYS A 50 11.32 -5.08 -1.80
C LYS A 50 12.68 -4.61 -2.33
N ALA A 51 12.75 -4.22 -3.60
CA ALA A 51 14.00 -3.70 -4.18
C ALA A 51 14.49 -2.44 -3.45
N ILE A 52 13.60 -1.53 -3.09
CA ILE A 52 13.93 -0.32 -2.32
C ILE A 52 14.34 -0.67 -0.88
N ALA A 53 13.56 -1.51 -0.20
CA ALA A 53 13.89 -1.94 1.15
C ALA A 53 15.25 -2.65 1.22
N ALA A 54 15.56 -3.51 0.25
CA ALA A 54 16.85 -4.19 0.16
C ALA A 54 18.01 -3.20 -0.06
N HIS A 55 17.80 -2.15 -0.88
CA HIS A 55 18.81 -1.09 -1.08
C HIS A 55 19.05 -0.28 0.19
N CYS A 56 18.00 0.07 0.93
CA CYS A 56 18.10 0.84 2.16
C CYS A 56 18.64 0.03 3.34
N GLY A 57 18.41 -1.29 3.35
CA GLY A 57 18.73 -2.16 4.47
C GLY A 57 18.02 -1.70 5.76
N GLU A 58 18.75 -1.69 6.88
CA GLU A 58 18.20 -1.28 8.18
C GLU A 58 18.05 0.25 8.37
N ARG A 59 18.32 1.05 7.32
CA ARG A 59 18.33 2.52 7.39
C ARG A 59 17.02 3.15 6.90
N ILE A 60 15.90 2.47 7.12
CA ILE A 60 14.58 2.93 6.72
C ILE A 60 13.59 2.78 7.88
N LEU A 61 12.83 3.81 8.13
CA LEU A 61 11.72 3.83 9.07
C LEU A 61 10.44 4.13 8.28
N TYR A 62 9.41 3.36 8.51
CA TYR A 62 8.10 3.55 7.89
C TYR A 62 7.15 4.17 8.90
N ILE A 63 6.42 5.20 8.47
CA ILE A 63 5.42 5.89 9.27
C ILE A 63 4.13 5.98 8.45
N SER A 64 3.03 5.51 9.01
CA SER A 64 1.70 5.64 8.43
C SER A 64 0.86 6.60 9.27
N VAL A 65 0.42 7.69 8.66
CA VAL A 65 -0.52 8.65 9.24
C VAL A 65 -1.91 8.28 8.75
N MET A 66 -2.71 7.65 9.62
CA MET A 66 -4.06 7.18 9.30
C MET A 66 -5.08 8.30 9.54
N ASN A 67 -5.01 9.29 8.69
CA ASN A 67 -5.80 10.52 8.71
C ASN A 67 -6.39 10.74 7.31
N ASN A 68 -7.61 11.24 7.22
CA ASN A 68 -8.31 11.48 5.96
C ASN A 68 -8.32 10.24 5.04
N LEU A 69 -8.71 9.09 5.58
CA LEU A 69 -8.67 7.81 4.87
C LEU A 69 -9.70 7.75 3.74
N SER A 70 -9.28 8.12 2.54
CA SER A 70 -10.06 8.04 1.32
C SER A 70 -9.87 6.68 0.62
N VAL A 71 -10.87 6.28 -0.16
CA VAL A 71 -10.80 5.08 -1.04
C VAL A 71 -9.98 5.34 -2.30
N ASP A 72 -9.77 6.60 -2.65
CA ASP A 72 -9.05 6.97 -3.86
C ASP A 72 -7.58 7.26 -3.58
N CYS A 73 -6.78 7.17 -4.63
CA CYS A 73 -5.37 7.46 -4.56
C CYS A 73 -5.13 8.98 -4.41
N ASP A 74 -4.11 9.37 -3.67
CA ASP A 74 -3.65 10.78 -3.56
C ASP A 74 -3.29 11.40 -4.93
N CYS A 75 -3.10 10.58 -5.96
CA CYS A 75 -2.86 11.03 -7.32
C CYS A 75 -4.14 11.39 -8.09
N ASP A 76 -5.32 11.10 -7.54
CA ASP A 76 -6.59 11.52 -8.11
C ASP A 76 -6.78 13.02 -7.86
N ALA A 77 -7.15 13.75 -8.92
CA ALA A 77 -7.42 15.19 -8.83
C ALA A 77 -8.74 15.51 -8.10
N HIS A 78 -9.63 14.53 -8.01
CA HIS A 78 -10.97 14.67 -7.44
C HIS A 78 -11.32 13.45 -6.57
N PRO A 79 -10.56 13.15 -5.51
CA PRO A 79 -10.80 11.98 -4.68
C PRO A 79 -12.13 12.13 -3.93
N GLU A 80 -12.79 11.01 -3.68
CA GLU A 80 -13.95 11.02 -2.78
C GLU A 80 -13.50 11.46 -1.35
N PRO A 81 -14.33 12.25 -0.65
CA PRO A 81 -14.02 12.64 0.71
C PRO A 81 -14.00 11.39 1.64
N PRO A 82 -13.16 11.40 2.67
CA PRO A 82 -13.15 10.35 3.68
C PRO A 82 -14.53 10.16 4.30
N ARG A 83 -14.91 8.90 4.56
CA ARG A 83 -16.18 8.54 5.19
C ARG A 83 -16.01 8.02 6.61
N MET A 84 -14.79 7.84 7.08
CA MET A 84 -14.48 7.44 8.46
C MET A 84 -13.53 8.44 9.11
N GLY A 85 -13.56 8.49 10.43
CA GLY A 85 -12.65 9.31 11.23
C GLY A 85 -11.21 8.82 11.20
N ASP A 86 -10.31 9.69 11.65
CA ASP A 86 -8.90 9.40 11.78
C ASP A 86 -8.65 8.30 12.82
N ILE A 87 -7.62 7.50 12.61
CA ILE A 87 -7.25 6.42 13.53
C ILE A 87 -6.03 6.81 14.37
N GLY A 88 -4.99 7.35 13.73
CA GLY A 88 -3.76 7.72 14.42
C GLY A 88 -2.50 7.60 13.57
N ILE A 89 -1.36 7.47 14.22
CA ILE A 89 -0.06 7.37 13.59
C ILE A 89 0.62 6.08 14.06
N LEU A 90 1.09 5.27 13.11
CA LEU A 90 1.83 4.04 13.35
C LEU A 90 3.23 4.16 12.76
N ALA A 91 4.20 3.48 13.37
CA ALA A 91 5.56 3.39 12.86
C ALA A 91 6.12 1.98 13.03
N SER A 92 6.94 1.54 12.07
CA SER A 92 7.62 0.24 12.11
C SER A 92 8.90 0.29 11.26
N LEU A 93 9.82 -0.63 11.53
CA LEU A 93 10.95 -0.94 10.65
C LEU A 93 10.60 -2.00 9.59
N ASP A 94 9.42 -2.60 9.70
CA ASP A 94 8.87 -3.58 8.77
C ASP A 94 7.63 -2.99 8.07
N PRO A 95 7.66 -2.77 6.73
CA PRO A 95 6.55 -2.16 6.00
C PRO A 95 5.34 -3.09 5.90
N VAL A 96 5.53 -4.41 5.90
CA VAL A 96 4.44 -5.39 5.83
C VAL A 96 3.69 -5.41 7.16
N ALA A 97 4.41 -5.47 8.28
CA ALA A 97 3.84 -5.38 9.62
C ALA A 97 3.06 -4.08 9.82
N LEU A 98 3.61 -2.96 9.33
CA LEU A 98 2.97 -1.65 9.42
C LEU A 98 1.65 -1.61 8.65
N ASP A 99 1.67 -2.01 7.38
CA ASP A 99 0.49 -1.96 6.52
C ASP A 99 -0.57 -2.96 7.02
N LYS A 100 -0.15 -4.16 7.50
CA LYS A 100 -1.06 -5.12 8.14
C LYS A 100 -1.75 -4.54 9.38
N ALA A 101 -0.99 -3.90 10.26
CA ALA A 101 -1.55 -3.25 11.44
C ALA A 101 -2.57 -2.15 11.06
N CYS A 102 -2.26 -1.33 10.04
CA CYS A 102 -3.17 -0.32 9.53
C CYS A 102 -4.48 -0.93 9.01
N VAL A 103 -4.40 -2.00 8.23
CA VAL A 103 -5.57 -2.73 7.72
C VAL A 103 -6.41 -3.27 8.88
N ASP A 104 -5.79 -3.96 9.85
CA ASP A 104 -6.50 -4.52 11.00
C ASP A 104 -7.20 -3.45 11.83
N MET A 105 -6.58 -2.27 11.99
CA MET A 105 -7.21 -1.14 12.70
C MET A 105 -8.42 -0.59 11.94
N VAL A 106 -8.40 -0.57 10.62
CA VAL A 106 -9.59 -0.21 9.82
C VAL A 106 -10.71 -1.23 10.04
N TYR A 107 -10.40 -2.52 9.95
CA TYR A 107 -11.40 -3.57 10.19
C TYR A 107 -11.98 -3.54 11.62
N ALA A 108 -11.13 -3.29 12.62
CA ALA A 108 -11.52 -3.22 14.03
C ALA A 108 -12.22 -1.90 14.41
N SER A 109 -12.15 -0.86 13.59
CA SER A 109 -12.72 0.46 13.89
C SER A 109 -14.23 0.35 14.21
N PRO A 110 -14.75 1.03 15.25
CA PRO A 110 -16.18 1.12 15.51
C PRO A 110 -16.92 2.06 14.55
N ASP A 111 -16.20 2.86 13.75
CA ASP A 111 -16.78 3.83 12.83
C ASP A 111 -17.49 3.12 11.65
N PRO A 112 -18.79 3.35 11.43
CA PRO A 112 -19.52 2.71 10.33
C PRO A 112 -19.02 3.12 8.94
N GLY A 113 -18.37 4.27 8.81
CA GLY A 113 -17.76 4.74 7.56
C GLY A 113 -16.64 3.85 7.03
N LYS A 114 -16.07 2.97 7.88
CA LYS A 114 -15.07 1.98 7.49
C LYS A 114 -15.54 1.05 6.36
N SER A 115 -16.84 0.77 6.28
CA SER A 115 -17.40 -0.16 5.29
C SER A 115 -17.02 0.21 3.86
N HIS A 116 -16.97 1.51 3.56
CA HIS A 116 -16.59 2.01 2.23
C HIS A 116 -15.12 1.72 1.88
N LEU A 117 -14.23 1.86 2.86
CA LEU A 117 -12.80 1.55 2.67
C LEU A 117 -12.56 0.03 2.61
N ILE A 118 -13.27 -0.75 3.43
CA ILE A 118 -13.22 -2.22 3.40
C ILE A 118 -13.68 -2.75 2.04
N GLU A 119 -14.83 -2.27 1.53
CA GLU A 119 -15.33 -2.64 0.22
C GLU A 119 -14.30 -2.35 -0.90
N ARG A 120 -13.62 -1.21 -0.82
CA ARG A 120 -12.55 -0.88 -1.78
C ARG A 120 -11.37 -1.85 -1.67
N MET A 121 -10.93 -2.18 -0.46
CA MET A 121 -9.83 -3.14 -0.25
C MET A 121 -10.18 -4.53 -0.77
N GLU A 122 -11.38 -5.02 -0.46
CA GLU A 122 -11.85 -6.34 -0.87
C GLU A 122 -12.10 -6.42 -2.38
N SER A 123 -12.80 -5.44 -2.97
CA SER A 123 -13.09 -5.42 -4.41
C SER A 123 -11.83 -5.29 -5.28
N ARG A 124 -10.72 -4.85 -4.71
CA ARG A 124 -9.41 -4.74 -5.38
C ARG A 124 -8.41 -5.79 -4.94
N HIS A 125 -8.86 -6.79 -4.18
CA HIS A 125 -8.01 -7.86 -3.63
C HIS A 125 -6.78 -7.31 -2.89
N GLY A 126 -6.94 -6.17 -2.22
CA GLY A 126 -5.83 -5.38 -1.68
C GLY A 126 -4.93 -6.10 -0.67
N ILE A 127 -5.46 -7.09 0.06
CA ILE A 127 -4.72 -7.91 1.02
C ILE A 127 -3.66 -8.79 0.34
N HIS A 128 -3.88 -9.18 -0.92
CA HIS A 128 -2.91 -9.96 -1.69
C HIS A 128 -1.51 -9.30 -1.75
N THR A 129 -1.46 -7.96 -1.75
CA THR A 129 -0.18 -7.25 -1.66
C THR A 129 0.63 -7.63 -0.42
N LEU A 130 -0.03 -7.78 0.75
CA LEU A 130 0.64 -8.16 2.00
C LEU A 130 1.07 -9.63 1.98
N GLU A 131 0.23 -10.50 1.44
CA GLU A 131 0.50 -11.94 1.30
C GLU A 131 1.72 -12.17 0.40
N HIS A 132 1.74 -11.54 -0.78
CA HIS A 132 2.87 -11.62 -1.69
C HIS A 132 4.13 -10.98 -1.11
N ALA A 133 4.01 -9.81 -0.47
CA ALA A 133 5.13 -9.12 0.18
C ALA A 133 5.82 -9.99 1.26
N GLU A 134 5.03 -10.69 2.07
CA GLU A 134 5.55 -11.66 3.05
C GLU A 134 6.17 -12.88 2.35
N ALA A 135 5.50 -13.44 1.35
CA ALA A 135 5.99 -14.60 0.60
C ALA A 135 7.35 -14.36 -0.07
N ILE A 136 7.56 -13.16 -0.61
CA ILE A 136 8.86 -12.77 -1.19
C ILE A 136 9.90 -12.32 -0.15
N GLY A 137 9.54 -12.24 1.14
CA GLY A 137 10.45 -11.87 2.22
C GLY A 137 10.75 -10.36 2.31
N LEU A 138 9.79 -9.51 2.01
CA LEU A 138 9.88 -8.07 2.26
C LEU A 138 9.75 -7.76 3.76
N GLY A 139 8.90 -8.51 4.48
CA GLY A 139 8.64 -8.36 5.91
C GLY A 139 7.69 -9.46 6.38
N SER A 140 7.02 -9.25 7.51
CA SER A 140 6.07 -10.22 8.09
C SER A 140 4.75 -9.55 8.46
N GLN A 141 3.65 -10.27 8.27
CA GLN A 141 2.33 -9.85 8.73
C GLN A 141 2.14 -10.00 10.24
N GLN A 142 3.09 -10.65 10.92
CA GLN A 142 3.05 -10.78 12.38
C GLN A 142 3.62 -9.53 13.04
N TYR A 143 2.86 -8.93 13.94
CA TYR A 143 3.29 -7.73 14.66
C TYR A 143 2.78 -7.72 16.12
N ARG A 144 3.37 -6.85 16.92
CA ARG A 144 2.88 -6.46 18.23
C ARG A 144 2.67 -4.96 18.27
N LEU A 145 1.45 -4.53 18.48
CA LEU A 145 1.14 -3.12 18.66
C LEU A 145 1.59 -2.66 20.06
N VAL A 146 2.34 -1.56 20.10
CA VAL A 146 2.78 -0.90 21.33
C VAL A 146 2.29 0.54 21.31
N GLU A 147 1.41 0.89 22.23
CA GLU A 147 0.94 2.26 22.37
C GLU A 147 1.97 3.11 23.09
N LEU A 148 2.34 4.24 22.48
CA LEU A 148 3.19 5.25 23.09
C LEU A 148 2.31 6.33 23.73
N LYS A 149 2.60 6.63 25.00
CA LYS A 149 1.91 7.68 25.78
C LYS A 149 2.69 8.97 25.80
#